data_1f9be4c97e9b10de43398a13f7c2a5bb
#
_entry.id   1f9be4c97e9b10de43398a13f7c2a5bb
#
_cell.length_a   1.000
_cell.length_b   1.000
_cell.length_c   1.000
_cell.angle_alpha   90.00
_cell.angle_beta   90.00
_cell.angle_gamma   90.00
#
_symmetry.space_group_name_H-M   'P 1'
#
loop_
_entity.id
_entity.type
_entity.pdbx_description
1 polymer ?
#
loop_
_entity_poly.entity_id
_entity_poly.type
_entity_poly.pdbx_seq_one_letter_code
_entity_poly.pdbx_strand_id
1 'polypeptide(L)'
;VLNQENVDINYLYENRELGEKGRLICACEHTYNQDLVDLVVSCQINSFAQLKDFSKAGRVCGRCKNDVVKVIEASQHLINNSIPKKTPEEVNREKEIALARKRIDKFKRLHPKNKLDESNLEAALKMVDIAKSEVNSWISMVTADMKLHPAFQEVVEDGVKNLNKIPIIWLELSDCSGNSEAFIKSANPAIEDLIFDYISLDYHELLMSASGDFSETILEDIIKNNKNEYILIVEGAVPLAMDGKFLRIGPKGQTGLELLQSCAKDAALVLAVGSCAFDGGVVAAIPNPTGAVGVAQALNRNDIINLPGCPTNPVNIVGTLLSYMMFEELPLLDKSNRPLWAYEQRVHDNCERRGHYELGEFVEQWGDEGAKHGWCLFQMGCKGPFANVNCPTMKFNQGTSWPVQAGHGCMGCTEAKFFDKFANERVYVQEKEENVDEKISN
;
A
#
# COMPACT_ATOMS: atom_id res chain seq x y z
N VAL A 1 14.65 24.16 -17.74
CA VAL A 1 15.64 25.12 -17.23
C VAL A 1 14.92 26.45 -17.13
N LEU A 2 14.36 26.78 -15.98
CA LEU A 2 13.80 28.09 -15.68
C LEU A 2 14.83 28.82 -14.82
N ASN A 3 15.27 29.97 -15.30
CA ASN A 3 16.26 30.84 -14.67
C ASN A 3 15.87 31.21 -13.22
N GLN A 4 16.85 31.15 -12.33
CA GLN A 4 16.73 31.35 -10.88
C GLN A 4 16.62 32.82 -10.44
N GLU A 5 16.38 33.79 -11.34
CA GLU A 5 16.34 35.18 -10.97
C GLU A 5 14.93 35.76 -11.10
N ASN A 6 14.41 36.25 -9.99
CA ASN A 6 13.16 37.03 -9.83
C ASN A 6 11.84 36.26 -10.04
N VAL A 7 11.51 35.36 -9.10
CA VAL A 7 10.11 35.03 -8.90
C VAL A 7 9.51 36.12 -8.01
N ASP A 8 8.83 37.09 -8.62
CA ASP A 8 8.06 38.10 -7.91
C ASP A 8 6.99 37.43 -7.08
N ILE A 9 7.01 37.65 -5.78
CA ILE A 9 6.04 37.02 -4.84
C ILE A 9 4.64 37.54 -5.14
N ASN A 10 4.47 38.75 -5.66
CA ASN A 10 3.19 39.23 -6.14
C ASN A 10 2.66 38.40 -7.31
N TYR A 11 3.52 37.83 -8.15
CA TYR A 11 3.13 36.88 -9.18
C TYR A 11 2.49 35.59 -8.60
N LEU A 12 2.89 35.16 -7.42
CA LEU A 12 2.27 34.03 -6.71
C LEU A 12 0.87 34.36 -6.19
N TYR A 13 0.59 35.63 -5.89
CA TYR A 13 -0.71 36.14 -5.45
C TYR A 13 -1.64 36.57 -6.60
N GLU A 14 -1.09 37.00 -7.73
CA GLU A 14 -1.85 37.58 -8.86
C GLU A 14 -2.37 36.51 -9.84
N ASN A 15 -1.72 35.34 -9.93
CA ASN A 15 -2.17 34.25 -10.82
C ASN A 15 -3.28 33.39 -10.21
N ARG A 16 -4.45 33.97 -9.99
CA ARG A 16 -5.67 33.29 -9.60
C ARG A 16 -6.22 32.33 -10.67
N GLU A 17 -5.67 32.29 -11.87
CA GLU A 17 -6.04 31.37 -12.95
C GLU A 17 -5.64 29.90 -12.72
N LEU A 18 -4.83 29.60 -11.68
CA LEU A 18 -4.37 28.25 -11.31
C LEU A 18 -5.22 27.58 -10.22
N GLY A 19 -6.46 28.03 -9.98
CA GLY A 19 -7.37 27.51 -8.96
C GLY A 19 -7.33 28.33 -7.65
N GLU A 20 -8.30 28.06 -6.77
CA GLU A 20 -8.52 28.81 -5.51
C GLU A 20 -7.32 28.82 -4.56
N LYS A 21 -6.40 27.86 -4.67
CA LYS A 21 -5.23 27.68 -3.79
C LYS A 21 -3.90 28.17 -4.37
N GLY A 22 -3.91 28.74 -5.58
CA GLY A 22 -2.72 29.24 -6.24
C GLY A 22 -1.78 28.13 -6.75
N ARG A 23 -0.49 28.44 -6.92
CA ARG A 23 0.53 27.56 -7.47
C ARG A 23 0.87 26.38 -6.52
N LEU A 24 1.06 25.19 -7.07
CA LEU A 24 1.63 24.06 -6.35
C LEU A 24 3.11 24.33 -5.99
N ILE A 25 3.42 24.45 -4.71
CA ILE A 25 4.78 24.71 -4.20
C ILE A 25 5.54 23.40 -3.95
N CYS A 26 4.91 22.42 -3.32
CA CYS A 26 5.54 21.13 -3.04
C CYS A 26 4.71 19.98 -3.65
N ALA A 27 5.25 19.36 -4.70
CA ALA A 27 4.59 18.24 -5.37
C ALA A 27 4.55 16.97 -4.50
N CYS A 28 5.59 16.71 -3.68
CA CYS A 28 5.64 15.54 -2.79
C CYS A 28 4.60 15.57 -1.66
N GLU A 29 4.23 16.77 -1.21
CA GLU A 29 3.28 17.01 -0.12
C GLU A 29 1.97 17.65 -0.62
N HIS A 30 1.80 17.79 -1.93
CA HIS A 30 0.64 18.45 -2.56
C HIS A 30 0.29 19.80 -1.90
N THR A 31 1.33 20.57 -1.51
CA THR A 31 1.16 21.83 -0.78
C THR A 31 1.13 22.99 -1.76
N TYR A 32 0.03 23.70 -1.79
CA TYR A 32 -0.16 24.91 -2.61
C TYR A 32 0.30 26.15 -1.87
N ASN A 33 0.47 27.25 -2.63
CA ASN A 33 0.92 28.52 -2.06
C ASN A 33 0.04 29.00 -0.92
N GLN A 34 -1.29 29.00 -1.10
CA GLN A 34 -2.22 29.46 -0.07
C GLN A 34 -2.17 28.57 1.17
N ASP A 35 -2.14 27.23 1.01
CA ASP A 35 -2.04 26.30 2.13
C ASP A 35 -0.77 26.56 2.97
N LEU A 36 0.34 26.92 2.32
CA LEU A 36 1.59 27.21 3.01
C LEU A 36 1.54 28.59 3.71
N VAL A 37 0.94 29.60 3.08
CA VAL A 37 0.72 30.91 3.68
C VAL A 37 -0.15 30.82 4.93
N ASP A 38 -1.29 30.13 4.82
CA ASP A 38 -2.22 29.92 5.94
C ASP A 38 -1.55 29.18 7.10
N LEU A 39 -0.71 28.19 6.80
CA LEU A 39 0.07 27.47 7.79
C LEU A 39 1.10 28.38 8.47
N VAL A 40 1.85 29.17 7.70
CA VAL A 40 2.85 30.10 8.20
C VAL A 40 2.21 31.13 9.12
N VAL A 41 1.09 31.70 8.72
CA VAL A 41 0.38 32.75 9.49
C VAL A 41 -0.25 32.18 10.74
N SER A 42 -1.01 31.08 10.62
CA SER A 42 -1.75 30.51 11.76
C SER A 42 -0.83 29.87 12.81
N CYS A 43 0.32 29.35 12.39
CA CYS A 43 1.32 28.74 13.28
C CYS A 43 2.45 29.68 13.66
N GLN A 44 2.44 30.92 13.16
CA GLN A 44 3.46 31.95 13.41
C GLN A 44 4.89 31.42 13.12
N ILE A 45 5.05 30.78 11.95
CA ILE A 45 6.31 30.15 11.52
C ILE A 45 7.24 31.22 10.98
N ASN A 46 8.40 31.43 11.63
CA ASN A 46 9.37 32.45 11.26
C ASN A 46 10.59 31.88 10.50
N SER A 47 10.69 30.57 10.37
CA SER A 47 11.84 29.94 9.70
C SER A 47 11.50 28.57 9.10
N PHE A 48 12.27 28.17 8.10
CA PHE A 48 12.16 26.82 7.52
C PHE A 48 12.44 25.71 8.56
N ALA A 49 13.24 26.00 9.59
CA ALA A 49 13.50 25.05 10.67
C ALA A 49 12.25 24.76 11.50
N GLN A 50 11.44 25.79 11.79
CA GLN A 50 10.18 25.65 12.52
C GLN A 50 9.10 24.94 11.71
N LEU A 51 9.11 25.06 10.37
CA LEU A 51 8.13 24.40 9.51
C LEU A 51 8.15 22.87 9.65
N LYS A 52 9.27 22.27 10.08
CA LYS A 52 9.41 20.81 10.23
C LYS A 52 8.32 20.16 11.11
N ASP A 53 7.84 20.88 12.09
CA ASP A 53 6.88 20.38 13.07
C ASP A 53 5.44 20.41 12.53
N PHE A 54 5.23 21.08 11.39
CA PHE A 54 3.91 21.33 10.80
C PHE A 54 3.76 20.76 9.38
N SER A 55 4.84 20.60 8.63
CA SER A 55 4.81 20.10 7.25
C SER A 55 6.16 19.51 6.82
N LYS A 56 6.10 18.52 5.95
CA LYS A 56 7.29 17.95 5.27
C LYS A 56 7.66 18.73 4.00
N ALA A 57 6.94 19.80 3.63
CA ALA A 57 7.21 20.60 2.44
C ALA A 57 8.67 21.09 2.41
N GLY A 58 9.34 20.90 1.29
CA GLY A 58 10.75 21.24 1.09
C GLY A 58 11.75 20.23 1.69
N ARG A 59 11.30 19.12 2.31
CA ARG A 59 12.16 18.16 3.02
C ARG A 59 12.17 16.76 2.43
N VAL A 60 11.16 16.36 1.66
CA VAL A 60 11.07 15.02 1.08
C VAL A 60 12.11 14.85 -0.02
N CYS A 61 12.03 15.61 -1.11
CA CYS A 61 13.02 15.58 -2.20
C CYS A 61 13.94 16.81 -2.25
N GLY A 62 13.67 17.83 -1.44
CA GLY A 62 14.43 19.06 -1.31
C GLY A 62 14.29 20.06 -2.48
N ARG A 63 13.68 19.70 -3.60
CA ARG A 63 13.60 20.54 -4.82
C ARG A 63 12.88 21.87 -4.59
N CYS A 64 11.81 21.86 -3.79
CA CYS A 64 10.99 23.05 -3.51
C CYS A 64 11.44 23.81 -2.26
N LYS A 65 12.58 23.48 -1.63
CA LYS A 65 13.04 24.12 -0.40
C LYS A 65 13.14 25.63 -0.52
N ASN A 66 13.73 26.13 -1.60
CA ASN A 66 13.92 27.55 -1.81
C ASN A 66 12.59 28.30 -2.02
N ASP A 67 11.63 27.67 -2.72
CA ASP A 67 10.30 28.25 -2.91
C ASP A 67 9.52 28.30 -1.59
N VAL A 68 9.63 27.25 -0.77
CA VAL A 68 9.05 27.21 0.59
C VAL A 68 9.63 28.31 1.47
N VAL A 69 10.95 28.52 1.45
CA VAL A 69 11.62 29.60 2.20
C VAL A 69 11.09 30.98 1.77
N LYS A 70 10.98 31.23 0.46
CA LYS A 70 10.44 32.49 -0.07
C LYS A 70 9.00 32.76 0.40
N VAL A 71 8.15 31.72 0.43
CA VAL A 71 6.77 31.87 0.93
C VAL A 71 6.77 32.20 2.41
N ILE A 72 7.63 31.56 3.23
CA ILE A 72 7.74 31.86 4.66
C ILE A 72 8.16 33.33 4.85
N GLU A 73 9.20 33.79 4.16
CA GLU A 73 9.70 35.14 4.25
C GLU A 73 8.65 36.18 3.82
N ALA A 74 7.97 35.92 2.70
CA ALA A 74 6.92 36.81 2.20
C ALA A 74 5.71 36.91 3.13
N SER A 75 5.41 35.83 3.89
CA SER A 75 4.24 35.78 4.77
C SER A 75 4.47 36.39 6.14
N GLN A 76 5.69 36.82 6.49
CA GLN A 76 6.02 37.34 7.81
C GLN A 76 5.18 38.58 8.18
N HIS A 77 4.88 39.47 7.23
CA HIS A 77 4.07 40.67 7.46
C HIS A 77 2.58 40.35 7.73
N LEU A 78 2.13 39.14 7.40
CA LEU A 78 0.76 38.69 7.64
C LEU A 78 0.57 38.09 9.03
N ILE A 79 1.67 37.81 9.75
CA ILE A 79 1.60 37.24 11.09
C ILE A 79 1.03 38.26 12.07
N ASN A 80 -0.15 37.97 12.58
CA ASN A 80 -0.79 38.80 13.57
C ASN A 80 -0.72 38.12 14.96
N ASN A 81 0.00 38.73 15.89
CA ASN A 81 0.19 38.21 17.25
C ASN A 81 -1.09 38.16 18.09
N SER A 82 -2.21 38.72 17.62
CA SER A 82 -3.52 38.57 18.27
C SER A 82 -4.23 37.26 17.93
N ILE A 83 -3.77 36.52 16.93
CA ILE A 83 -4.31 35.21 16.57
C ILE A 83 -3.61 34.14 17.43
N PRO A 84 -4.34 33.26 18.13
CA PRO A 84 -3.74 32.16 18.88
C PRO A 84 -2.86 31.31 17.96
N LYS A 85 -1.65 31.02 18.40
CA LYS A 85 -0.72 30.16 17.65
C LYS A 85 -1.21 28.73 17.67
N LYS A 86 -1.48 28.14 16.50
CA LYS A 86 -1.84 26.74 16.37
C LYS A 86 -0.64 25.82 16.65
N THR A 87 -0.90 24.74 17.37
CA THR A 87 0.07 23.68 17.61
C THR A 87 0.17 22.73 16.40
N PRO A 88 1.26 21.95 16.26
CA PRO A 88 1.38 20.92 15.22
C PRO A 88 0.24 19.89 15.27
N GLU A 89 -0.23 19.55 16.47
CA GLU A 89 -1.32 18.60 16.69
C GLU A 89 -2.65 19.17 16.18
N GLU A 90 -2.95 20.44 16.47
CA GLU A 90 -4.15 21.11 15.97
C GLU A 90 -4.16 21.20 14.44
N VAL A 91 -3.01 21.50 13.83
CA VAL A 91 -2.88 21.55 12.35
C VAL A 91 -3.05 20.18 11.72
N ASN A 92 -2.46 19.14 12.29
CA ASN A 92 -2.65 17.76 11.82
C ASN A 92 -4.12 17.35 11.92
N ARG A 93 -4.74 17.62 13.04
CA ARG A 93 -6.16 17.34 13.28
C ARG A 93 -7.07 18.02 12.25
N GLU A 94 -6.84 19.30 11.94
CA GLU A 94 -7.61 20.02 10.91
C GLU A 94 -7.42 19.39 9.52
N LYS A 95 -6.20 18.97 9.16
CA LYS A 95 -5.92 18.26 7.89
C LYS A 95 -6.66 16.93 7.81
N GLU A 96 -6.64 16.15 8.87
CA GLU A 96 -7.34 14.86 8.95
C GLU A 96 -8.86 15.03 8.82
N ILE A 97 -9.44 16.01 9.52
CA ILE A 97 -10.87 16.34 9.42
C ILE A 97 -11.23 16.79 8.00
N ALA A 98 -10.44 17.67 7.39
CA ALA A 98 -10.70 18.16 6.03
C ALA A 98 -10.64 17.03 4.99
N LEU A 99 -9.67 16.12 5.13
CA LEU A 99 -9.55 14.96 4.26
C LEU A 99 -10.72 13.99 4.45
N ALA A 100 -11.10 13.72 5.69
CA ALA A 100 -12.25 12.87 6.01
C ALA A 100 -13.56 13.43 5.40
N ARG A 101 -13.82 14.72 5.55
CA ARG A 101 -15.00 15.39 4.95
C ARG A 101 -15.01 15.23 3.42
N LYS A 102 -13.88 15.49 2.76
CA LYS A 102 -13.77 15.36 1.30
C LYS A 102 -14.10 13.93 0.83
N ARG A 103 -13.64 12.92 1.54
CA ARG A 103 -13.90 11.51 1.22
C ARG A 103 -15.36 11.12 1.46
N ILE A 104 -15.94 11.57 2.56
CA ILE A 104 -17.36 11.36 2.85
C ILE A 104 -18.24 12.01 1.78
N ASP A 105 -17.95 13.24 1.38
CA ASP A 105 -18.69 13.92 0.32
C ASP A 105 -18.58 13.19 -1.03
N LYS A 106 -17.42 12.58 -1.30
CA LYS A 106 -17.24 11.73 -2.48
C LYS A 106 -18.08 10.46 -2.36
N PHE A 107 -18.00 9.75 -1.22
CA PHE A 107 -18.81 8.56 -0.96
C PHE A 107 -20.31 8.83 -1.13
N LYS A 108 -20.84 9.93 -0.57
CA LYS A 108 -22.23 10.33 -0.73
C LYS A 108 -22.63 10.56 -2.20
N ARG A 109 -21.71 11.09 -3.02
CA ARG A 109 -21.96 11.30 -4.45
C ARG A 109 -22.01 10.00 -5.25
N LEU A 110 -21.12 9.06 -4.93
CA LEU A 110 -21.04 7.76 -5.59
C LEU A 110 -22.20 6.83 -5.18
N HIS A 111 -22.64 6.95 -3.91
CA HIS A 111 -23.66 6.09 -3.32
C HIS A 111 -24.87 6.88 -2.81
N PRO A 112 -25.66 7.53 -3.68
CA PRO A 112 -26.74 8.45 -3.26
C PRO A 112 -27.91 7.75 -2.54
N LYS A 113 -28.02 6.42 -2.61
CA LYS A 113 -29.02 5.62 -1.89
C LYS A 113 -28.60 5.30 -0.45
N ASN A 114 -27.32 5.51 -0.12
CA ASN A 114 -26.80 5.26 1.22
C ASN A 114 -27.25 6.37 2.17
N LYS A 115 -27.95 6.02 3.24
CA LYS A 115 -28.42 6.97 4.27
C LYS A 115 -27.33 7.10 5.34
N LEU A 116 -26.23 7.79 5.03
CA LEU A 116 -25.31 8.25 6.06
C LEU A 116 -26.02 9.26 6.95
N ASP A 117 -26.14 8.94 8.25
CA ASP A 117 -26.71 9.85 9.22
C ASP A 117 -25.72 10.99 9.53
N GLU A 118 -26.05 12.20 9.08
CA GLU A 118 -25.20 13.38 9.27
C GLU A 118 -25.02 13.76 10.74
N SER A 119 -25.98 13.41 11.61
CA SER A 119 -25.88 13.68 13.04
C SER A 119 -24.80 12.83 13.72
N ASN A 120 -24.68 11.57 13.32
CA ASN A 120 -23.61 10.66 13.78
C ASN A 120 -22.25 11.09 13.26
N LEU A 121 -22.20 11.60 12.03
CA LEU A 121 -20.99 12.10 11.41
C LEU A 121 -20.41 13.32 12.14
N GLU A 122 -21.25 14.30 12.47
CA GLU A 122 -20.83 15.48 13.25
C GLU A 122 -20.44 15.13 14.70
N ALA A 123 -21.16 14.20 15.34
CA ALA A 123 -20.80 13.69 16.65
C ALA A 123 -19.45 13.00 16.64
N ALA A 124 -19.19 12.15 15.65
CA ALA A 124 -17.92 11.46 15.49
C ALA A 124 -16.76 12.42 15.20
N LEU A 125 -16.95 13.46 14.36
CA LEU A 125 -15.95 14.50 14.12
C LEU A 125 -15.60 15.31 15.40
N LYS A 126 -16.54 15.43 16.34
CA LYS A 126 -16.29 16.06 17.65
C LYS A 126 -15.57 15.14 18.64
N MET A 127 -15.64 13.82 18.45
CA MET A 127 -15.03 12.81 19.32
C MET A 127 -13.59 12.44 18.93
N VAL A 128 -12.95 13.16 18.03
CA VAL A 128 -11.57 12.91 17.54
C VAL A 128 -10.51 12.89 18.67
N ASP A 129 -10.86 13.23 19.90
CA ASP A 129 -9.94 13.21 21.05
C ASP A 129 -9.95 11.91 21.88
N ILE A 130 -10.78 10.92 21.54
CA ILE A 130 -10.92 9.73 22.38
C ILE A 130 -10.19 8.54 21.76
N ALA A 131 -9.10 8.19 22.42
CA ALA A 131 -8.39 6.90 22.47
C ALA A 131 -8.08 6.18 21.12
N LYS A 132 -6.81 6.01 20.85
CA LYS A 132 -6.26 4.91 20.07
C LYS A 132 -6.64 3.58 20.70
N SER A 133 -7.85 3.11 20.46
CA SER A 133 -8.23 1.75 20.84
C SER A 133 -7.66 0.77 19.83
N GLU A 134 -7.26 -0.39 20.31
CA GLU A 134 -6.66 -1.48 19.54
C GLU A 134 -7.47 -1.81 18.29
N VAL A 135 -6.82 -1.64 17.15
CA VAL A 135 -7.42 -1.69 15.84
C VAL A 135 -7.05 -3.02 15.21
N ASN A 136 -7.94 -4.02 15.29
CA ASN A 136 -7.74 -5.34 14.70
C ASN A 136 -8.82 -5.74 13.67
N SER A 137 -9.57 -4.80 13.11
CA SER A 137 -10.55 -5.11 12.07
C SER A 137 -10.17 -4.47 10.74
N TRP A 138 -10.59 -5.09 9.62
CA TRP A 138 -10.43 -4.52 8.29
C TRP A 138 -11.09 -3.12 8.17
N ILE A 139 -12.19 -2.89 8.88
CA ILE A 139 -12.86 -1.58 8.96
C ILE A 139 -11.92 -0.52 9.51
N SER A 140 -11.15 -0.86 10.54
CA SER A 140 -10.16 0.05 11.11
C SER A 140 -9.04 0.39 10.13
N MET A 141 -8.68 -0.54 9.25
CA MET A 141 -7.69 -0.26 8.21
C MET A 141 -8.28 0.56 7.08
N VAL A 142 -9.48 0.26 6.64
CA VAL A 142 -10.21 1.09 5.68
C VAL A 142 -10.38 2.50 6.24
N THR A 143 -10.77 2.65 7.51
CA THR A 143 -10.86 3.96 8.16
C THR A 143 -9.50 4.64 8.30
N ALA A 144 -8.43 3.91 8.57
CA ALA A 144 -7.07 4.46 8.61
C ALA A 144 -6.58 4.89 7.22
N ASP A 145 -6.83 4.09 6.18
CA ASP A 145 -6.54 4.48 4.78
C ASP A 145 -7.33 5.72 4.37
N MET A 146 -8.58 5.81 4.79
CA MET A 146 -9.43 6.98 4.61
C MET A 146 -9.02 8.18 5.47
N LYS A 147 -8.06 8.03 6.38
CA LYS A 147 -7.74 9.03 7.41
C LYS A 147 -8.95 9.43 8.25
N LEU A 148 -9.85 8.49 8.52
CA LEU A 148 -11.02 8.68 9.38
C LEU A 148 -10.70 8.25 10.81
N HIS A 149 -11.36 8.92 11.77
CA HIS A 149 -11.27 8.52 13.16
C HIS A 149 -11.98 7.17 13.40
N PRO A 150 -11.52 6.31 14.33
CA PRO A 150 -12.16 5.02 14.65
C PRO A 150 -13.65 5.10 14.97
N ALA A 151 -14.16 6.23 15.47
CA ALA A 151 -15.60 6.46 15.71
C ALA A 151 -16.46 6.39 14.43
N PHE A 152 -15.85 6.41 13.23
CA PHE A 152 -16.57 6.24 11.98
C PHE A 152 -16.69 4.78 11.53
N GLN A 153 -16.20 3.81 12.28
CA GLN A 153 -16.22 2.40 11.89
C GLN A 153 -17.63 1.91 11.53
N GLU A 154 -18.62 2.22 12.36
CA GLU A 154 -20.01 1.84 12.10
C GLU A 154 -20.56 2.47 10.81
N VAL A 155 -20.23 3.74 10.56
CA VAL A 155 -20.64 4.46 9.35
C VAL A 155 -20.01 3.86 8.10
N VAL A 156 -18.75 3.46 8.19
CA VAL A 156 -18.04 2.78 7.08
C VAL A 156 -18.60 1.38 6.87
N GLU A 157 -18.90 0.65 7.93
CA GLU A 157 -19.50 -0.68 7.87
C GLU A 157 -20.87 -0.64 7.19
N ASP A 158 -21.74 0.27 7.57
CA ASP A 158 -23.05 0.45 6.92
C ASP A 158 -22.87 0.89 5.45
N GLY A 159 -21.88 1.74 5.20
CA GLY A 159 -21.54 2.16 3.84
C GLY A 159 -21.14 0.98 2.96
N VAL A 160 -20.26 0.12 3.44
CA VAL A 160 -19.75 -1.04 2.70
C VAL A 160 -20.86 -2.06 2.42
N LYS A 161 -21.74 -2.35 3.39
CA LYS A 161 -22.89 -3.26 3.20
C LYS A 161 -23.87 -2.84 2.11
N ASN A 162 -23.91 -1.56 1.79
CA ASN A 162 -24.82 -1.00 0.77
C ASN A 162 -24.12 -0.69 -0.58
N LEU A 163 -22.86 -1.14 -0.76
CA LEU A 163 -22.16 -0.99 -2.03
C LEU A 163 -22.77 -1.87 -3.14
N ASN A 164 -22.72 -1.38 -4.36
CA ASN A 164 -22.92 -2.25 -5.51
C ASN A 164 -21.71 -3.17 -5.62
N LYS A 165 -21.97 -4.48 -5.69
CA LYS A 165 -20.91 -5.47 -5.87
C LYS A 165 -20.28 -5.30 -7.24
N ILE A 166 -18.97 -5.16 -7.28
CA ILE A 166 -18.18 -5.11 -8.52
C ILE A 166 -17.78 -6.53 -8.88
N PRO A 167 -17.97 -6.97 -10.12
CA PRO A 167 -17.50 -8.27 -10.60
C PRO A 167 -15.98 -8.40 -10.44
N ILE A 168 -15.51 -9.52 -9.89
CA ILE A 168 -14.09 -9.80 -9.71
C ILE A 168 -13.73 -11.04 -10.52
N ILE A 169 -12.73 -10.89 -11.37
CA ILE A 169 -12.00 -11.98 -12.01
C ILE A 169 -10.72 -12.19 -11.23
N TRP A 170 -10.53 -13.37 -10.64
CA TRP A 170 -9.27 -13.80 -10.02
C TRP A 170 -8.59 -14.81 -10.93
N LEU A 171 -7.50 -14.40 -11.54
CA LEU A 171 -6.75 -15.18 -12.51
C LEU A 171 -5.49 -15.75 -11.84
N GLU A 172 -5.31 -17.08 -11.92
CA GLU A 172 -4.13 -17.77 -11.46
C GLU A 172 -3.19 -18.09 -12.63
N LEU A 173 -1.93 -17.72 -12.49
CA LEU A 173 -0.90 -17.94 -13.51
C LEU A 173 0.18 -18.90 -12.99
N SER A 174 1.48 -18.57 -13.10
CA SER A 174 2.53 -19.41 -12.53
C SER A 174 2.72 -19.09 -11.04
N ASP A 175 2.08 -19.85 -10.18
CA ASP A 175 2.05 -19.64 -8.73
C ASP A 175 1.98 -20.96 -7.93
N CYS A 176 1.69 -20.80 -6.65
CA CYS A 176 1.42 -21.91 -5.71
C CYS A 176 0.04 -21.81 -5.08
N SER A 177 -0.82 -20.90 -5.57
CA SER A 177 -2.15 -20.58 -5.02
C SER A 177 -2.10 -20.11 -3.55
N GLY A 178 -0.94 -19.65 -3.08
CA GLY A 178 -0.75 -19.26 -1.69
C GLY A 178 -1.51 -18.00 -1.31
N ASN A 179 -1.76 -17.09 -2.26
CA ASN A 179 -2.54 -15.88 -1.98
C ASN A 179 -4.04 -16.19 -1.97
N SER A 180 -4.52 -17.07 -2.84
CA SER A 180 -5.87 -17.62 -2.78
C SER A 180 -6.12 -18.32 -1.44
N GLU A 181 -5.18 -19.18 -0.99
CA GLU A 181 -5.21 -19.81 0.33
C GLU A 181 -5.22 -18.79 1.48
N ALA A 182 -4.43 -17.71 1.38
CA ALA A 182 -4.44 -16.65 2.37
C ALA A 182 -5.78 -15.88 2.35
N PHE A 183 -6.33 -15.61 1.17
CA PHE A 183 -7.60 -14.91 1.01
C PHE A 183 -8.77 -15.67 1.61
N ILE A 184 -8.90 -17.00 1.38
CA ILE A 184 -9.96 -17.81 2.00
C ILE A 184 -9.82 -17.96 3.52
N LYS A 185 -8.66 -17.62 4.09
CA LYS A 185 -8.45 -17.52 5.55
C LYS A 185 -8.71 -16.12 6.10
N SER A 186 -9.31 -15.24 5.31
CA SER A 186 -9.78 -13.94 5.80
C SER A 186 -10.81 -14.15 6.90
N ALA A 187 -10.72 -13.36 7.95
CA ALA A 187 -11.54 -13.52 9.15
C ALA A 187 -12.34 -12.28 9.53
N ASN A 188 -11.88 -11.11 9.06
CA ASN A 188 -12.53 -9.84 9.32
C ASN A 188 -12.48 -8.95 8.06
N PRO A 189 -13.49 -8.97 7.18
CA PRO A 189 -14.64 -9.88 7.21
C PRO A 189 -14.23 -11.33 6.93
N ALA A 190 -15.05 -12.28 7.36
CA ALA A 190 -14.88 -13.69 7.00
C ALA A 190 -15.07 -13.89 5.49
N ILE A 191 -14.48 -14.92 4.92
CA ILE A 191 -14.54 -15.15 3.47
C ILE A 191 -15.97 -15.29 2.95
N GLU A 192 -16.84 -15.91 3.72
CA GLU A 192 -18.26 -16.03 3.42
C GLU A 192 -18.94 -14.66 3.38
N ASP A 193 -18.67 -13.77 4.34
CA ASP A 193 -19.22 -12.41 4.34
C ASP A 193 -18.69 -11.62 3.13
N LEU A 194 -17.39 -11.78 2.83
CA LEU A 194 -16.79 -11.13 1.64
C LEU A 194 -17.54 -11.50 0.37
N ILE A 195 -17.73 -12.79 0.11
CA ILE A 195 -18.35 -13.30 -1.12
C ILE A 195 -19.85 -12.99 -1.16
N PHE A 196 -20.56 -13.17 -0.03
CA PHE A 196 -22.00 -13.01 -0.03
C PHE A 196 -22.46 -11.55 0.13
N ASP A 197 -21.71 -10.73 0.85
CA ASP A 197 -22.17 -9.38 1.20
C ASP A 197 -21.41 -8.27 0.50
N TYR A 198 -20.10 -8.41 0.26
CA TYR A 198 -19.27 -7.29 -0.16
C TYR A 198 -18.78 -7.33 -1.59
N ILE A 199 -18.38 -8.50 -2.12
CA ILE A 199 -17.82 -8.63 -3.48
C ILE A 199 -18.66 -9.57 -4.33
N SER A 200 -18.47 -9.50 -5.66
CA SER A 200 -18.97 -10.50 -6.60
C SER A 200 -17.77 -11.24 -7.18
N LEU A 201 -17.39 -12.37 -6.55
CA LEU A 201 -16.29 -13.21 -7.03
C LEU A 201 -16.82 -14.13 -8.14
N ASP A 202 -16.87 -13.59 -9.37
CA ASP A 202 -17.56 -14.24 -10.49
C ASP A 202 -16.69 -15.26 -11.22
N TYR A 203 -15.38 -15.10 -11.15
CA TYR A 203 -14.42 -16.05 -11.70
C TYR A 203 -13.23 -16.23 -10.76
N HIS A 204 -12.98 -17.47 -10.36
CA HIS A 204 -11.80 -17.87 -9.58
C HIS A 204 -11.53 -19.35 -9.84
N GLU A 205 -10.39 -19.67 -10.44
CA GLU A 205 -10.10 -21.01 -10.93
C GLU A 205 -10.20 -22.11 -9.87
N LEU A 206 -9.80 -21.82 -8.62
CA LEU A 206 -9.86 -22.81 -7.52
C LEU A 206 -11.20 -22.88 -6.80
N LEU A 207 -11.97 -21.79 -6.74
CA LEU A 207 -13.17 -21.72 -5.90
C LEU A 207 -14.45 -21.93 -6.68
N MET A 208 -14.44 -21.67 -8.00
CA MET A 208 -15.62 -21.86 -8.83
C MET A 208 -15.92 -23.33 -9.08
N SER A 209 -17.21 -23.67 -9.18
CA SER A 209 -17.65 -25.03 -9.52
C SER A 209 -17.64 -25.32 -11.02
N ALA A 210 -17.60 -24.29 -11.86
CA ALA A 210 -17.57 -24.44 -13.31
C ALA A 210 -16.18 -24.91 -13.77
N SER A 211 -16.15 -25.68 -14.87
CA SER A 211 -14.90 -26.18 -15.46
C SER A 211 -15.00 -26.30 -16.97
N GLY A 212 -13.85 -26.36 -17.66
CA GLY A 212 -13.76 -26.53 -19.09
C GLY A 212 -14.40 -25.39 -19.88
N ASP A 213 -15.14 -25.71 -20.95
CA ASP A 213 -15.78 -24.68 -21.81
C ASP A 213 -16.78 -23.82 -21.06
N PHE A 214 -17.38 -24.34 -19.99
CA PHE A 214 -18.35 -23.58 -19.20
C PHE A 214 -17.65 -22.46 -18.39
N SER A 215 -16.51 -22.71 -17.78
CA SER A 215 -15.72 -21.68 -17.09
C SER A 215 -15.22 -20.60 -18.05
N GLU A 216 -14.77 -20.99 -19.26
CA GLU A 216 -14.36 -20.06 -20.30
C GLU A 216 -15.52 -19.14 -20.74
N THR A 217 -16.74 -19.71 -20.90
CA THR A 217 -17.93 -18.95 -21.24
C THR A 217 -18.25 -17.90 -20.17
N ILE A 218 -18.15 -18.27 -18.89
CA ILE A 218 -18.36 -17.33 -17.77
C ILE A 218 -17.36 -16.18 -17.86
N LEU A 219 -16.09 -16.49 -18.07
CA LEU A 219 -15.02 -15.46 -18.17
C LEU A 219 -15.28 -14.51 -19.35
N GLU A 220 -15.58 -15.06 -20.52
CA GLU A 220 -15.91 -14.28 -21.72
C GLU A 220 -17.14 -13.38 -21.51
N ASP A 221 -18.17 -13.89 -20.83
CA ASP A 221 -19.40 -13.15 -20.53
C ASP A 221 -19.13 -12.01 -19.54
N ILE A 222 -18.31 -12.21 -18.50
CA ILE A 222 -17.94 -11.15 -17.56
C ILE A 222 -17.22 -10.03 -18.29
N ILE A 223 -16.18 -10.35 -19.07
CA ILE A 223 -15.40 -9.37 -19.83
C ILE A 223 -16.27 -8.58 -20.79
N LYS A 224 -17.19 -9.25 -21.50
CA LYS A 224 -18.07 -8.64 -22.49
C LYS A 224 -19.13 -7.74 -21.88
N ASN A 225 -19.76 -8.18 -20.78
CA ASN A 225 -20.93 -7.52 -20.22
C ASN A 225 -20.57 -6.45 -19.18
N ASN A 226 -19.37 -6.51 -18.59
CA ASN A 226 -18.93 -5.59 -17.54
C ASN A 226 -17.69 -4.79 -17.94
N LYS A 227 -17.60 -4.41 -19.21
CA LYS A 227 -16.47 -3.67 -19.76
C LYS A 227 -16.18 -2.38 -18.97
N ASN A 228 -14.95 -2.23 -18.45
CA ASN A 228 -14.49 -1.16 -17.56
C ASN A 228 -15.24 -1.09 -16.21
N GLU A 229 -15.89 -2.18 -15.81
CA GLU A 229 -16.66 -2.25 -14.56
C GLU A 229 -16.25 -3.41 -13.67
N TYR A 230 -15.34 -4.30 -14.10
CA TYR A 230 -14.80 -5.40 -13.28
C TYR A 230 -13.39 -5.14 -12.79
N ILE A 231 -13.05 -5.76 -11.68
CA ILE A 231 -11.69 -5.78 -11.11
C ILE A 231 -11.01 -7.07 -11.51
N LEU A 232 -9.80 -6.97 -12.06
CA LEU A 232 -8.95 -8.11 -12.33
C LEU A 232 -7.91 -8.26 -11.20
N ILE A 233 -7.96 -9.36 -10.49
CA ILE A 233 -6.92 -9.80 -9.56
C ILE A 233 -6.07 -10.85 -10.27
N VAL A 234 -4.76 -10.71 -10.22
CA VAL A 234 -3.83 -11.64 -10.83
C VAL A 234 -2.90 -12.19 -9.76
N GLU A 235 -2.91 -13.49 -9.58
CA GLU A 235 -1.95 -14.26 -8.78
C GLU A 235 -1.00 -15.00 -9.73
N GLY A 236 0.32 -14.97 -9.43
CA GLY A 236 1.31 -15.70 -10.21
C GLY A 236 2.13 -14.87 -11.19
N ALA A 237 3.26 -15.44 -11.59
CA ALA A 237 4.18 -14.87 -12.57
C ALA A 237 3.75 -15.19 -14.00
N VAL A 238 4.22 -14.40 -14.97
CA VAL A 238 3.92 -14.58 -16.39
C VAL A 238 5.15 -15.09 -17.13
N PRO A 239 5.21 -16.36 -17.52
CA PRO A 239 6.27 -16.87 -18.39
C PRO A 239 6.22 -16.22 -19.77
N LEU A 240 7.34 -15.66 -20.24
CA LEU A 240 7.44 -15.04 -21.58
C LEU A 240 8.27 -15.85 -22.58
N ALA A 241 9.16 -16.73 -22.10
CA ALA A 241 9.98 -17.53 -22.99
C ALA A 241 9.13 -18.46 -23.87
N MET A 242 9.60 -18.75 -25.06
CA MET A 242 8.91 -19.56 -26.08
C MET A 242 7.48 -19.06 -26.37
N ASP A 243 7.31 -17.75 -26.48
CA ASP A 243 6.01 -17.09 -26.71
C ASP A 243 4.97 -17.41 -25.61
N GLY A 244 5.39 -17.50 -24.35
CA GLY A 244 4.53 -17.78 -23.22
C GLY A 244 4.06 -19.24 -23.08
N LYS A 245 4.58 -20.17 -23.89
CA LYS A 245 4.08 -21.55 -23.99
C LYS A 245 4.38 -22.42 -22.76
N PHE A 246 5.17 -21.93 -21.81
CA PHE A 246 5.39 -22.62 -20.53
C PHE A 246 4.17 -22.61 -19.61
N LEU A 247 3.20 -21.76 -19.87
CA LEU A 247 1.93 -21.75 -19.15
C LEU A 247 0.78 -21.76 -20.16
N ARG A 248 -0.04 -22.81 -20.14
CA ARG A 248 -1.26 -22.93 -20.94
C ARG A 248 -2.45 -23.21 -20.05
N ILE A 249 -3.52 -22.46 -20.28
CA ILE A 249 -4.71 -22.47 -19.44
C ILE A 249 -5.94 -22.73 -20.32
N GLY A 250 -6.92 -23.39 -19.73
CA GLY A 250 -8.21 -23.66 -20.31
C GLY A 250 -8.23 -24.69 -21.45
N PRO A 251 -9.41 -25.09 -21.91
CA PRO A 251 -9.57 -26.12 -22.93
C PRO A 251 -9.04 -25.72 -24.30
N LYS A 252 -8.95 -24.40 -24.58
CA LYS A 252 -8.37 -23.86 -25.84
C LYS A 252 -6.84 -23.80 -25.80
N GLY A 253 -6.23 -24.04 -24.62
CA GLY A 253 -4.78 -24.02 -24.45
C GLY A 253 -4.16 -22.64 -24.71
N GLN A 254 -4.84 -21.58 -24.36
CA GLN A 254 -4.29 -20.21 -24.41
C GLN A 254 -3.06 -20.12 -23.52
N THR A 255 -2.10 -19.28 -23.90
CA THR A 255 -1.00 -18.95 -23.00
C THR A 255 -1.49 -18.06 -21.85
N GLY A 256 -0.85 -18.15 -20.68
CA GLY A 256 -1.17 -17.27 -19.56
C GLY A 256 -1.03 -15.79 -19.92
N LEU A 257 -0.09 -15.45 -20.84
CA LEU A 257 0.06 -14.08 -21.33
C LEU A 257 -1.14 -13.63 -22.18
N GLU A 258 -1.61 -14.46 -23.12
CA GLU A 258 -2.79 -14.14 -23.94
C GLU A 258 -4.04 -13.97 -23.07
N LEU A 259 -4.23 -14.85 -22.10
CA LEU A 259 -5.35 -14.78 -21.17
C LEU A 259 -5.28 -13.51 -20.32
N LEU A 260 -4.12 -13.23 -19.72
CA LEU A 260 -3.88 -12.00 -18.96
C LEU A 260 -4.16 -10.74 -19.78
N GLN A 261 -3.67 -10.68 -21.02
CA GLN A 261 -3.89 -9.53 -21.92
C GLN A 261 -5.37 -9.32 -22.22
N SER A 262 -6.13 -10.42 -22.47
CA SER A 262 -7.55 -10.33 -22.73
C SER A 262 -8.34 -9.83 -21.52
N CYS A 263 -8.04 -10.33 -20.31
CA CYS A 263 -8.69 -9.93 -19.07
C CYS A 263 -8.29 -8.51 -18.63
N ALA A 264 -7.05 -8.10 -18.86
CA ALA A 264 -6.55 -6.80 -18.40
C ALA A 264 -6.96 -5.62 -19.30
N LYS A 265 -7.40 -5.89 -20.54
CA LYS A 265 -7.70 -4.86 -21.54
C LYS A 265 -8.82 -3.91 -21.13
N ASP A 266 -9.90 -4.47 -20.62
CA ASP A 266 -11.13 -3.77 -20.31
C ASP A 266 -11.46 -3.82 -18.79
N ALA A 267 -10.47 -4.12 -17.94
CA ALA A 267 -10.62 -4.10 -16.48
C ALA A 267 -10.62 -2.64 -15.96
N ALA A 268 -11.51 -2.32 -15.02
CA ALA A 268 -11.52 -1.04 -14.33
C ALA A 268 -10.29 -0.86 -13.42
N LEU A 269 -9.81 -1.97 -12.84
CA LEU A 269 -8.65 -2.01 -11.96
C LEU A 269 -7.93 -3.34 -12.14
N VAL A 270 -6.60 -3.33 -12.10
CA VAL A 270 -5.78 -4.54 -12.09
C VAL A 270 -4.92 -4.56 -10.83
N LEU A 271 -5.06 -5.63 -10.03
CA LEU A 271 -4.28 -5.90 -8.83
C LEU A 271 -3.35 -7.07 -9.07
N ALA A 272 -2.06 -6.89 -8.90
CA ALA A 272 -1.05 -7.96 -8.88
C ALA A 272 -0.85 -8.40 -7.42
N VAL A 273 -1.37 -9.57 -7.07
CA VAL A 273 -1.37 -10.12 -5.71
C VAL A 273 -0.30 -11.18 -5.56
N GLY A 274 0.54 -11.02 -4.54
CA GLY A 274 1.70 -11.88 -4.31
C GLY A 274 2.96 -11.41 -5.02
N SER A 275 4.10 -11.87 -4.51
CA SER A 275 5.42 -11.50 -5.06
C SER A 275 5.62 -12.05 -6.47
N CYS A 276 5.00 -13.19 -6.80
CA CYS A 276 5.07 -13.75 -8.15
C CYS A 276 4.39 -12.83 -9.18
N ALA A 277 3.22 -12.28 -8.85
CA ALA A 277 2.53 -11.32 -9.70
C ALA A 277 3.22 -9.95 -9.73
N PHE A 278 3.89 -9.56 -8.65
CA PHE A 278 4.59 -8.28 -8.54
C PHE A 278 5.80 -8.20 -9.48
N ASP A 279 6.73 -9.15 -9.39
CA ASP A 279 8.00 -9.11 -10.13
C ASP A 279 8.50 -10.46 -10.62
N GLY A 280 7.66 -11.49 -10.53
CA GLY A 280 8.00 -12.88 -10.84
C GLY A 280 8.37 -13.72 -9.63
N GLY A 281 8.73 -13.09 -8.49
CA GLY A 281 9.01 -13.76 -7.22
C GLY A 281 9.94 -14.95 -7.32
N VAL A 282 9.60 -16.06 -6.65
CA VAL A 282 10.35 -17.33 -6.70
C VAL A 282 10.37 -17.94 -8.11
N VAL A 283 9.29 -17.77 -8.88
CA VAL A 283 9.18 -18.35 -10.25
C VAL A 283 10.21 -17.73 -11.19
N ALA A 284 10.51 -16.44 -11.01
CA ALA A 284 11.51 -15.72 -11.81
C ALA A 284 12.94 -15.80 -11.25
N ALA A 285 13.17 -16.60 -10.20
CA ALA A 285 14.48 -16.77 -9.60
C ALA A 285 15.49 -17.32 -10.62
N ILE A 286 16.77 -16.86 -10.51
CA ILE A 286 17.85 -17.29 -11.40
C ILE A 286 18.00 -18.83 -11.34
N PRO A 287 18.05 -19.51 -12.50
CA PRO A 287 18.33 -19.03 -13.86
C PRO A 287 17.12 -18.59 -14.71
N ASN A 288 15.90 -18.62 -14.16
CA ASN A 288 14.64 -18.22 -14.81
C ASN A 288 14.47 -18.77 -16.25
N PRO A 289 14.45 -20.08 -16.47
CA PRO A 289 14.41 -20.65 -17.82
C PRO A 289 13.08 -20.38 -18.55
N THR A 290 12.02 -20.06 -17.82
CA THR A 290 10.71 -19.74 -18.40
C THR A 290 10.58 -18.27 -18.80
N GLY A 291 11.58 -17.44 -18.45
CA GLY A 291 11.50 -15.98 -18.66
C GLY A 291 10.32 -15.35 -17.92
N ALA A 292 10.01 -15.87 -16.73
CA ALA A 292 8.89 -15.39 -15.91
C ALA A 292 9.14 -13.97 -15.42
N VAL A 293 8.09 -13.15 -15.46
CA VAL A 293 8.10 -11.74 -15.03
C VAL A 293 6.83 -11.42 -14.23
N GLY A 294 6.78 -10.25 -13.60
CA GLY A 294 5.56 -9.73 -12.98
C GLY A 294 4.54 -9.20 -14.00
N VAL A 295 3.32 -9.03 -13.54
CA VAL A 295 2.15 -8.60 -14.35
C VAL A 295 2.37 -7.25 -15.02
N ALA A 296 2.88 -6.27 -14.28
CA ALA A 296 3.15 -4.93 -14.82
C ALA A 296 4.13 -4.96 -16.00
N GLN A 297 5.18 -5.77 -15.88
CA GLN A 297 6.16 -5.96 -16.95
C GLN A 297 5.58 -6.73 -18.14
N ALA A 298 4.81 -7.79 -17.89
CA ALA A 298 4.19 -8.59 -18.94
C ALA A 298 3.18 -7.79 -19.78
N LEU A 299 2.43 -6.89 -19.14
CA LEU A 299 1.45 -6.01 -19.79
C LEU A 299 2.07 -4.71 -20.32
N ASN A 300 3.31 -4.39 -19.97
CA ASN A 300 3.94 -3.10 -20.20
C ASN A 300 3.06 -1.93 -19.72
N ARG A 301 2.54 -2.02 -18.47
CA ARG A 301 1.64 -1.06 -17.84
C ARG A 301 2.22 -0.55 -16.51
N ASN A 302 1.97 0.73 -16.21
CA ASN A 302 2.44 1.40 -14.99
C ASN A 302 1.32 1.68 -13.97
N ASP A 303 0.09 1.31 -14.29
CA ASP A 303 -1.11 1.55 -13.48
C ASP A 303 -1.57 0.29 -12.72
N ILE A 304 -0.76 -0.75 -12.69
CA ILE A 304 -1.01 -1.96 -11.91
C ILE A 304 -0.71 -1.68 -10.45
N ILE A 305 -1.66 -2.00 -9.57
CA ILE A 305 -1.43 -1.96 -8.12
C ILE A 305 -0.81 -3.25 -7.65
N ASN A 306 0.29 -3.14 -6.95
CA ASN A 306 1.06 -4.28 -6.46
C ASN A 306 0.80 -4.52 -4.98
N LEU A 307 0.43 -5.74 -4.63
CA LEU A 307 0.27 -6.22 -3.27
C LEU A 307 1.24 -7.39 -3.02
N PRO A 308 2.57 -7.14 -2.96
CA PRO A 308 3.54 -8.21 -2.80
C PRO A 308 3.45 -8.85 -1.41
N GLY A 309 3.82 -10.12 -1.38
CA GLY A 309 3.88 -11.00 -0.21
C GLY A 309 3.97 -12.44 -0.69
N CYS A 310 4.48 -13.36 0.13
CA CYS A 310 4.57 -14.78 -0.24
C CYS A 310 4.12 -15.66 0.94
N PRO A 311 2.78 -15.72 1.15
CA PRO A 311 1.68 -15.00 0.48
C PRO A 311 1.49 -13.57 0.98
N THR A 312 0.69 -12.80 0.25
CA THR A 312 0.18 -11.49 0.68
C THR A 312 -0.77 -11.65 1.87
N ASN A 313 -0.71 -10.72 2.81
CA ASN A 313 -1.68 -10.70 3.91
C ASN A 313 -3.09 -10.44 3.35
N PRO A 314 -4.09 -11.28 3.68
CA PRO A 314 -5.47 -11.13 3.16
C PRO A 314 -6.06 -9.76 3.48
N VAL A 315 -5.68 -9.18 4.60
CA VAL A 315 -6.08 -7.84 5.02
C VAL A 315 -5.66 -6.78 4.01
N ASN A 316 -4.47 -6.90 3.41
CA ASN A 316 -3.98 -5.97 2.41
C ASN A 316 -4.78 -6.09 1.09
N ILE A 317 -5.21 -7.31 0.74
CA ILE A 317 -6.05 -7.55 -0.44
C ILE A 317 -7.44 -6.95 -0.20
N VAL A 318 -8.09 -7.35 0.88
CA VAL A 318 -9.46 -6.93 1.22
C VAL A 318 -9.55 -5.42 1.43
N GLY A 319 -8.63 -4.83 2.20
CA GLY A 319 -8.60 -3.40 2.46
C GLY A 319 -8.44 -2.58 1.17
N THR A 320 -7.58 -3.03 0.26
CA THR A 320 -7.40 -2.35 -1.04
C THR A 320 -8.64 -2.44 -1.93
N LEU A 321 -9.26 -3.63 -2.02
CA LEU A 321 -10.49 -3.84 -2.77
C LEU A 321 -11.63 -2.97 -2.24
N LEU A 322 -11.91 -3.03 -0.96
CA LEU A 322 -13.02 -2.30 -0.35
C LEU A 322 -12.80 -0.78 -0.40
N SER A 323 -11.55 -0.32 -0.20
CA SER A 323 -11.22 1.11 -0.36
C SER A 323 -11.53 1.60 -1.78
N TYR A 324 -11.15 0.83 -2.81
CA TYR A 324 -11.47 1.16 -4.19
C TYR A 324 -12.98 1.15 -4.46
N MET A 325 -13.68 0.10 -4.02
CA MET A 325 -15.14 -0.02 -4.21
C MET A 325 -15.91 1.12 -3.55
N MET A 326 -15.45 1.60 -2.40
CA MET A 326 -16.09 2.70 -1.67
C MET A 326 -15.87 4.06 -2.32
N PHE A 327 -14.69 4.30 -2.87
CA PHE A 327 -14.26 5.65 -3.28
C PHE A 327 -13.95 5.78 -4.77
N GLU A 328 -13.87 4.67 -5.52
CA GLU A 328 -13.36 4.64 -6.91
C GLU A 328 -12.02 5.42 -7.04
N GLU A 329 -11.26 5.46 -5.95
CA GLU A 329 -9.95 6.08 -5.88
C GLU A 329 -8.93 5.04 -5.44
N LEU A 330 -7.76 5.11 -6.06
CA LEU A 330 -6.62 4.33 -5.62
C LEU A 330 -6.10 4.88 -4.29
N PRO A 331 -5.63 4.03 -3.37
CA PRO A 331 -4.91 4.49 -2.20
C PRO A 331 -3.63 5.23 -2.62
N LEU A 332 -3.02 5.98 -1.71
CA LEU A 332 -1.70 6.54 -1.95
C LEU A 332 -0.70 5.41 -2.16
N LEU A 333 0.07 5.50 -3.24
CA LEU A 333 1.00 4.45 -3.65
C LEU A 333 2.46 4.90 -3.48
N ASP A 334 3.34 3.94 -3.21
CA ASP A 334 4.79 4.16 -3.27
C ASP A 334 5.31 4.08 -4.72
N LYS A 335 6.64 4.18 -4.89
CA LYS A 335 7.30 4.10 -6.21
C LYS A 335 7.15 2.76 -6.93
N SER A 336 6.72 1.73 -6.24
CA SER A 336 6.48 0.38 -6.76
C SER A 336 4.98 0.10 -6.91
N ASN A 337 4.14 1.13 -6.86
CA ASN A 337 2.68 1.06 -6.88
C ASN A 337 2.10 0.17 -5.78
N ARG A 338 2.73 0.15 -4.59
CA ARG A 338 2.21 -0.54 -3.41
C ARG A 338 1.46 0.47 -2.52
N PRO A 339 0.30 0.14 -1.95
CA PRO A 339 -0.43 1.01 -1.03
C PRO A 339 0.42 1.43 0.17
N LEU A 340 0.60 2.73 0.38
CA LEU A 340 1.44 3.26 1.47
C LEU A 340 0.96 2.81 2.85
N TRP A 341 -0.35 2.69 3.07
CA TRP A 341 -0.89 2.26 4.36
C TRP A 341 -0.40 0.86 4.79
N ALA A 342 -0.08 -0.03 3.81
CA ALA A 342 0.40 -1.38 4.06
C ALA A 342 1.93 -1.52 3.91
N TYR A 343 2.57 -0.67 3.07
CA TYR A 343 3.95 -0.87 2.64
C TYR A 343 4.88 0.34 2.89
N GLU A 344 4.46 1.35 3.67
CA GLU A 344 5.32 2.50 3.98
C GLU A 344 6.37 2.15 5.03
N GLN A 345 5.99 1.43 6.08
CA GLN A 345 6.84 1.19 7.24
C GLN A 345 7.67 -0.08 7.09
N ARG A 346 8.91 -0.02 7.56
CA ARG A 346 9.77 -1.21 7.60
C ARG A 346 9.30 -2.19 8.66
N VAL A 347 9.41 -3.47 8.34
CA VAL A 347 9.14 -4.57 9.27
C VAL A 347 9.90 -4.40 10.59
N HIS A 348 11.18 -4.00 10.51
CA HIS A 348 12.04 -3.80 11.67
C HIS A 348 11.52 -2.73 12.64
N ASP A 349 10.92 -1.66 12.11
CA ASP A 349 10.51 -0.51 12.94
C ASP A 349 9.36 -0.86 13.90
N ASN A 350 8.51 -1.82 13.51
CA ASN A 350 7.36 -2.29 14.30
C ASN A 350 7.55 -3.73 14.84
N CYS A 351 8.77 -4.30 14.73
CA CYS A 351 9.04 -5.65 15.17
C CYS A 351 9.09 -5.74 16.71
N GLU A 352 8.37 -6.71 17.26
CA GLU A 352 8.37 -7.00 18.71
C GLU A 352 9.76 -7.36 19.26
N ARG A 353 10.68 -7.85 18.40
CA ARG A 353 12.05 -8.20 18.76
C ARG A 353 13.04 -7.04 18.60
N ARG A 354 12.57 -5.83 18.28
CA ARG A 354 13.43 -4.66 18.06
C ARG A 354 14.25 -4.30 19.31
N GLY A 355 13.66 -4.40 20.50
CA GLY A 355 14.38 -4.14 21.74
C GLY A 355 15.62 -5.01 21.93
N HIS A 356 15.54 -6.29 21.57
CA HIS A 356 16.67 -7.20 21.58
C HIS A 356 17.75 -6.82 20.56
N TYR A 357 17.36 -6.32 19.39
CA TYR A 357 18.32 -5.78 18.42
C TYR A 357 19.12 -4.60 18.99
N GLU A 358 18.44 -3.67 19.66
CA GLU A 358 19.07 -2.48 20.25
C GLU A 358 20.00 -2.84 21.43
N LEU A 359 19.72 -3.94 22.13
CA LEU A 359 20.56 -4.48 23.22
C LEU A 359 21.69 -5.39 22.73
N GLY A 360 21.75 -5.71 21.42
CA GLY A 360 22.74 -6.65 20.88
C GLY A 360 22.45 -8.11 21.22
N GLU A 361 21.22 -8.45 21.56
CA GLU A 361 20.76 -9.80 21.89
C GLU A 361 20.27 -10.51 20.65
N PHE A 362 21.06 -11.41 20.09
CA PHE A 362 20.78 -12.10 18.84
C PHE A 362 20.67 -13.61 19.01
N VAL A 363 19.81 -14.22 18.20
CA VAL A 363 19.83 -15.66 17.95
C VAL A 363 20.98 -15.95 16.99
N GLU A 364 21.91 -16.80 17.38
CA GLU A 364 23.08 -17.19 16.58
C GLU A 364 22.87 -18.56 15.92
N GLN A 365 22.13 -19.45 16.59
CA GLN A 365 21.82 -20.78 16.11
C GLN A 365 20.37 -21.18 16.46
N TRP A 366 19.78 -22.04 15.64
CA TRP A 366 18.46 -22.57 15.93
C TRP A 366 18.48 -23.39 17.23
N GLY A 367 17.61 -23.00 18.16
CA GLY A 367 17.45 -23.69 19.44
C GLY A 367 18.44 -23.28 20.55
N ASP A 368 19.28 -22.27 20.32
CA ASP A 368 20.15 -21.68 21.36
C ASP A 368 19.32 -20.94 22.43
N GLU A 369 20.01 -20.38 23.44
CA GLU A 369 19.34 -19.62 24.49
C GLU A 369 18.66 -18.36 23.95
N GLY A 370 19.26 -17.70 22.96
CA GLY A 370 18.64 -16.57 22.27
C GLY A 370 17.31 -16.94 21.61
N ALA A 371 17.25 -18.09 20.93
CA ALA A 371 16.02 -18.61 20.32
C ALA A 371 14.93 -18.90 21.37
N LYS A 372 15.31 -19.50 22.52
CA LYS A 372 14.38 -19.79 23.63
C LYS A 372 13.81 -18.51 24.27
N HIS A 373 14.61 -17.45 24.34
CA HIS A 373 14.22 -16.17 24.91
C HIS A 373 13.60 -15.19 23.90
N GLY A 374 13.48 -15.59 22.63
CA GLY A 374 12.87 -14.77 21.60
C GLY A 374 13.72 -13.57 21.14
N TRP A 375 15.05 -13.67 21.24
CA TRP A 375 15.98 -12.62 20.81
C TRP A 375 15.90 -12.31 19.32
N CYS A 376 16.58 -11.24 18.89
CA CYS A 376 16.52 -10.78 17.51
C CYS A 376 17.10 -11.80 16.52
N LEU A 377 16.40 -12.02 15.40
CA LEU A 377 16.78 -12.98 14.36
C LEU A 377 17.68 -12.36 13.27
N PHE A 378 18.25 -11.18 13.50
CA PHE A 378 19.05 -10.48 12.48
C PHE A 378 20.27 -11.30 12.04
N GLN A 379 20.99 -11.91 12.99
CA GLN A 379 22.14 -12.77 12.67
C GLN A 379 21.74 -14.11 12.03
N MET A 380 20.48 -14.51 12.19
CA MET A 380 19.88 -15.64 11.45
C MET A 380 19.44 -15.24 10.02
N GLY A 381 19.76 -14.04 9.59
CA GLY A 381 19.49 -13.51 8.24
C GLY A 381 18.13 -12.88 8.05
N CYS A 382 17.51 -12.38 9.13
CA CYS A 382 16.26 -11.63 9.03
C CYS A 382 16.42 -10.38 8.17
N LYS A 383 15.54 -10.18 7.19
CA LYS A 383 15.52 -9.06 6.26
C LYS A 383 14.57 -7.93 6.68
N GLY A 384 14.03 -7.97 7.89
CA GLY A 384 13.13 -6.95 8.43
C GLY A 384 13.60 -5.50 8.27
N PRO A 385 14.89 -5.15 8.44
CA PRO A 385 15.41 -3.81 8.20
C PRO A 385 15.31 -3.32 6.76
N PHE A 386 15.13 -4.22 5.79
CA PHE A 386 15.14 -3.94 4.35
C PHE A 386 13.79 -4.18 3.68
N ALA A 387 12.79 -4.65 4.41
CA ALA A 387 11.47 -4.99 3.92
C ALA A 387 10.42 -4.04 4.45
N ASN A 388 9.54 -3.57 3.56
CA ASN A 388 8.45 -2.66 3.88
C ASN A 388 7.11 -3.38 3.77
N VAL A 389 6.48 -3.65 4.93
CA VAL A 389 5.13 -4.23 5.01
C VAL A 389 4.62 -4.22 6.45
N ASN A 390 3.31 -4.24 6.62
CA ASN A 390 2.61 -4.22 7.91
C ASN A 390 2.51 -5.58 8.63
N CYS A 391 3.29 -6.61 8.25
CA CYS A 391 3.25 -7.94 8.89
C CYS A 391 3.36 -7.92 10.42
N PRO A 392 4.21 -7.08 11.06
CA PRO A 392 4.31 -7.05 12.53
C PRO A 392 3.02 -6.62 13.21
N THR A 393 2.25 -5.73 12.59
CA THR A 393 1.03 -5.15 13.15
C THR A 393 -0.22 -5.93 12.77
N MET A 394 -0.32 -6.34 11.49
CA MET A 394 -1.49 -7.05 10.97
C MET A 394 -1.45 -8.55 11.26
N LYS A 395 -0.26 -9.15 11.25
CA LYS A 395 -0.05 -10.60 11.43
C LYS A 395 -0.88 -11.44 10.44
N PHE A 396 -0.83 -12.76 10.56
CA PHE A 396 -1.63 -13.72 9.78
C PHE A 396 -2.58 -14.49 10.70
N ASN A 397 -3.49 -15.26 10.13
CA ASN A 397 -4.42 -16.12 10.85
C ASN A 397 -5.14 -15.38 11.99
N GLN A 398 -5.92 -14.35 11.63
CA GLN A 398 -6.69 -13.53 12.57
C GLN A 398 -5.81 -12.77 13.59
N GLY A 399 -4.65 -12.30 13.17
CA GLY A 399 -3.73 -11.58 14.05
C GLY A 399 -2.96 -12.45 15.03
N THR A 400 -3.03 -13.79 14.87
CA THR A 400 -2.44 -14.73 15.82
C THR A 400 -0.93 -14.73 15.78
N SER A 401 -0.32 -14.73 14.57
CA SER A 401 1.12 -14.89 14.41
C SER A 401 1.61 -14.38 13.07
N TRP A 402 2.92 -14.14 12.99
CA TRP A 402 3.66 -13.86 11.77
C TRP A 402 5.06 -14.49 11.84
N PRO A 403 5.80 -14.65 10.72
CA PRO A 403 7.02 -15.46 10.69
C PRO A 403 8.05 -15.12 11.77
N VAL A 404 8.29 -13.82 12.03
CA VAL A 404 9.30 -13.43 13.03
C VAL A 404 8.84 -13.75 14.45
N GLN A 405 7.56 -13.56 14.76
CA GLN A 405 7.00 -13.97 16.04
C GLN A 405 7.13 -15.48 16.24
N ALA A 406 6.88 -16.24 15.19
CA ALA A 406 7.01 -17.70 15.19
C ALA A 406 8.47 -18.22 15.23
N GLY A 407 9.46 -17.33 15.24
CA GLY A 407 10.87 -17.71 15.36
C GLY A 407 11.63 -17.82 14.04
N HIS A 408 11.05 -17.41 12.89
CA HIS A 408 11.71 -17.38 11.59
C HIS A 408 11.95 -15.93 11.13
N GLY A 409 13.18 -15.61 10.71
CA GLY A 409 13.53 -14.27 10.23
C GLY A 409 12.66 -13.83 9.02
N CYS A 410 12.35 -12.53 8.93
CA CYS A 410 11.70 -11.97 7.76
C CYS A 410 12.52 -12.27 6.50
N MET A 411 11.88 -12.79 5.46
CA MET A 411 12.52 -13.13 4.18
C MET A 411 12.60 -11.94 3.22
N GLY A 412 11.97 -10.82 3.53
CA GLY A 412 11.91 -9.66 2.65
C GLY A 412 11.04 -9.87 1.41
N CYS A 413 10.04 -10.75 1.48
CA CYS A 413 9.26 -11.21 0.33
C CYS A 413 8.46 -10.11 -0.38
N THR A 414 8.30 -8.94 0.22
CA THR A 414 7.62 -7.78 -0.39
C THR A 414 8.54 -6.91 -1.24
N GLU A 415 9.85 -7.18 -1.21
CA GLU A 415 10.83 -6.38 -1.96
C GLU A 415 11.16 -7.02 -3.31
N ALA A 416 11.41 -6.16 -4.29
CA ALA A 416 11.68 -6.61 -5.64
C ALA A 416 12.88 -7.56 -5.70
N LYS A 417 12.71 -8.69 -6.42
CA LYS A 417 13.70 -9.76 -6.58
C LYS A 417 14.19 -10.34 -5.24
N PHE A 418 13.29 -10.39 -4.25
CA PHE A 418 13.65 -10.80 -2.88
C PHE A 418 14.39 -12.14 -2.84
N PHE A 419 13.96 -13.10 -3.66
CA PHE A 419 14.51 -14.44 -3.63
C PHE A 419 15.99 -14.44 -4.01
N ASP A 420 16.35 -13.88 -5.16
CA ASP A 420 17.74 -13.82 -5.60
C ASP A 420 18.58 -12.88 -4.74
N LYS A 421 18.05 -11.69 -4.47
CA LYS A 421 18.76 -10.65 -3.72
C LYS A 421 19.11 -11.08 -2.30
N PHE A 422 18.15 -11.70 -1.60
CA PHE A 422 18.33 -12.01 -0.19
C PHE A 422 18.80 -13.45 0.07
N ALA A 423 18.54 -14.39 -0.82
CA ALA A 423 19.05 -15.75 -0.71
C ALA A 423 20.59 -15.80 -0.92
N ASN A 424 21.11 -14.99 -1.84
CA ASN A 424 22.52 -14.98 -2.19
C ASN A 424 23.40 -14.12 -1.26
N GLU A 425 22.85 -13.18 -0.50
CA GLU A 425 23.64 -12.33 0.40
C GLU A 425 24.36 -13.12 1.52
N ARG A 426 23.86 -14.26 1.95
CA ARG A 426 24.55 -15.13 2.92
C ARG A 426 25.81 -15.75 2.37
N VAL A 427 25.82 -16.13 1.12
CA VAL A 427 27.00 -16.71 0.44
C VAL A 427 28.10 -15.65 0.32
N TYR A 428 27.73 -14.42 -0.01
CA TYR A 428 28.69 -13.31 -0.16
C TYR A 428 29.33 -12.86 1.16
N VAL A 429 28.63 -12.95 2.28
CA VAL A 429 29.20 -12.59 3.60
C VAL A 429 30.21 -13.66 4.04
N GLN A 430 29.90 -14.94 3.87
CA GLN A 430 30.81 -16.04 4.18
C GLN A 430 32.07 -16.04 3.30
N GLU A 431 31.92 -15.82 1.99
CA GLU A 431 33.08 -15.72 1.07
C GLU A 431 33.97 -14.52 1.37
N LYS A 432 33.43 -13.40 1.88
CA LYS A 432 34.25 -12.25 2.29
C LYS A 432 35.02 -12.50 3.57
N GLU A 433 34.44 -13.21 4.52
CA GLU A 433 35.12 -13.57 5.78
C GLU A 433 36.25 -14.59 5.52
N GLU A 434 36.02 -15.62 4.71
CA GLU A 434 37.04 -16.57 4.31
C GLU A 434 38.21 -15.92 3.54
N ASN A 435 37.93 -14.95 2.66
CA ASN A 435 38.98 -14.23 1.91
C ASN A 435 39.75 -13.18 2.75
N VAL A 436 39.23 -12.75 3.90
CA VAL A 436 39.94 -11.84 4.81
C VAL A 436 40.93 -12.61 5.67
N ASP A 437 40.55 -13.80 6.11
CA ASP A 437 41.46 -14.65 6.95
C ASP A 437 42.62 -15.22 6.15
N GLU A 438 42.43 -15.54 4.84
CA GLU A 438 43.55 -15.95 3.97
C GLU A 438 44.54 -14.81 3.66
N LYS A 439 44.11 -13.54 3.70
CA LYS A 439 44.99 -12.38 3.44
C LYS A 439 45.76 -11.90 4.66
N ILE A 440 45.40 -12.37 5.87
CA ILE A 440 46.09 -12.04 7.11
C ILE A 440 47.14 -13.12 7.44
N SER A 441 47.11 -14.29 6.80
CA SER A 441 48.03 -15.41 7.01
C SER A 441 49.14 -15.54 5.95
N ASN A 442 49.26 -14.61 5.02
CA ASN A 442 50.36 -14.43 4.09
C ASN A 442 50.97 -13.02 4.27
#